data_760e18be11e3d060b1f91079e4510f2f
#
_entry.id   760e18be11e3d060b1f91079e4510f2f
#
_cell.length_a   1.000
_cell.length_b   1.000
_cell.length_c   1.000
_cell.angle_alpha   90.00
_cell.angle_beta   90.00
_cell.angle_gamma   90.00
#
_symmetry.space_group_name_H-M   'P 1'
#
loop_
_entity.id
_entity.type
_entity.pdbx_description
1 polymer ?
#
loop_
_entity_poly.entity_id
_entity_poly.type
_entity_poly.pdbx_seq_one_letter_code
_entity_poly.pdbx_strand_id
1 'polypeptide(L)'
;MKKKMSNRDKTFWAVVIPVVVLFFAFNTLPMIKGVIYSFTNYKGYGSYDYVGLRNYTDLFTDARVGKSYLFTFKYAIAGTVLVNVLSLVMAVALNSNIRGKSALRGVYFVPNILGGLVIGYIFSFIFTYILPVVGNTFNIGFLQNSILASEKYAWIGVLIVGVWQAVAMNTIIYISGL
;
A
#
# COMPACT_ATOMS: atom_id res chain seq x y z
N MET A 1 46.17 -13.02 16.83
CA MET A 1 46.54 -12.53 15.48
C MET A 1 45.32 -11.77 14.91
N LYS A 2 45.40 -10.45 14.71
CA LYS A 2 44.33 -9.67 14.03
C LYS A 2 44.37 -9.99 12.54
N LYS A 3 43.37 -10.66 12.03
CA LYS A 3 43.21 -10.98 10.59
C LYS A 3 43.12 -9.66 9.81
N LYS A 4 44.12 -9.37 8.97
CA LYS A 4 44.16 -8.15 8.15
C LYS A 4 42.96 -8.18 7.19
N MET A 5 42.09 -7.17 7.25
CA MET A 5 40.89 -7.09 6.37
C MET A 5 41.29 -7.09 4.91
N SER A 6 40.67 -7.94 4.12
CA SER A 6 40.82 -8.00 2.66
C SER A 6 40.31 -6.69 2.02
N ASN A 7 40.83 -6.34 0.83
CA ASN A 7 40.34 -5.19 0.07
C ASN A 7 38.82 -5.30 -0.20
N ARG A 8 38.33 -6.53 -0.43
CA ARG A 8 36.92 -6.82 -0.58
C ARG A 8 36.10 -6.46 0.68
N ASP A 9 36.64 -6.78 1.86
CA ASP A 9 35.98 -6.46 3.14
C ASP A 9 35.94 -4.94 3.37
N LYS A 10 36.99 -4.22 2.99
CA LYS A 10 37.04 -2.75 3.10
C LYS A 10 36.00 -2.09 2.19
N THR A 11 35.87 -2.54 0.94
CA THR A 11 34.89 -2.03 -0.01
C THR A 11 33.48 -2.33 0.48
N PHE A 12 33.24 -3.54 0.99
CA PHE A 12 31.95 -3.92 1.58
C PHE A 12 31.55 -2.97 2.72
N TRP A 13 32.43 -2.77 3.70
CA TRP A 13 32.13 -1.89 4.82
C TRP A 13 32.02 -0.40 4.42
N ALA A 14 32.79 0.05 3.43
CA ALA A 14 32.69 1.41 2.91
C ALA A 14 31.34 1.72 2.27
N VAL A 15 30.65 0.71 1.73
CA VAL A 15 29.29 0.86 1.18
C VAL A 15 28.23 0.65 2.26
N VAL A 16 28.39 -0.37 3.09
CA VAL A 16 27.37 -0.75 4.09
C VAL A 16 27.23 0.29 5.20
N ILE A 17 28.35 0.82 5.72
CA ILE A 17 28.32 1.76 6.85
C ILE A 17 27.50 3.02 6.52
N PRO A 18 27.72 3.74 5.40
CA PRO A 18 26.91 4.90 5.06
C PRO A 18 25.41 4.58 4.94
N VAL A 19 25.07 3.45 4.31
CA VAL A 19 23.67 3.01 4.15
C VAL A 19 23.02 2.76 5.51
N VAL A 20 23.73 2.04 6.40
CA VAL A 20 23.21 1.76 7.76
C VAL A 20 23.07 3.05 8.58
N VAL A 21 24.02 3.98 8.46
CA VAL A 21 23.95 5.28 9.15
C VAL A 21 22.75 6.09 8.66
N LEU A 22 22.54 6.15 7.33
CA LEU A 22 21.39 6.84 6.76
C LEU A 22 20.07 6.17 7.17
N PHE A 23 20.02 4.84 7.15
CA PHE A 23 18.85 4.09 7.60
C PHE A 23 18.56 4.38 9.08
N PHE A 24 19.57 4.36 9.94
CA PHE A 24 19.42 4.69 11.34
C PHE A 24 18.92 6.12 11.53
N ALA A 25 19.53 7.10 10.84
CA ALA A 25 19.18 8.50 10.97
C ALA A 25 17.75 8.82 10.49
N PHE A 26 17.30 8.21 9.37
CA PHE A 26 16.01 8.54 8.76
C PHE A 26 14.86 7.59 9.11
N ASN A 27 15.17 6.38 9.59
CA ASN A 27 14.14 5.42 10.00
C ASN A 27 14.14 5.18 11.51
N THR A 28 15.28 4.80 12.07
CA THR A 28 15.34 4.37 13.47
C THR A 28 15.19 5.55 14.44
N LEU A 29 15.89 6.66 14.20
CA LEU A 29 15.78 7.84 15.06
C LEU A 29 14.35 8.44 15.10
N PRO A 30 13.66 8.67 13.96
CA PRO A 30 12.27 9.12 13.99
C PRO A 30 11.35 8.14 14.72
N MET A 31 11.55 6.83 14.54
CA MET A 31 10.79 5.81 15.26
C MET A 31 10.97 5.91 16.78
N ILE A 32 12.22 6.02 17.25
CA ILE A 32 12.52 6.19 18.69
C ILE A 32 11.87 7.48 19.22
N LYS A 33 12.00 8.60 18.50
CA LYS A 33 11.33 9.85 18.86
C LYS A 33 9.81 9.71 18.91
N GLY A 34 9.22 8.99 17.94
CA GLY A 34 7.79 8.69 17.91
C GLY A 34 7.33 7.93 19.17
N VAL A 35 8.12 6.92 19.60
CA VAL A 35 7.85 6.20 20.86
C VAL A 35 7.93 7.13 22.07
N ILE A 36 8.94 8.01 22.14
CA ILE A 36 9.05 8.99 23.24
C ILE A 36 7.86 9.95 23.23
N TYR A 37 7.51 10.51 22.06
CA TYR A 37 6.39 11.44 21.91
C TYR A 37 5.03 10.80 22.17
N SER A 38 4.89 9.49 22.03
CA SER A 38 3.64 8.81 22.34
C SER A 38 3.24 8.89 23.82
N PHE A 39 4.20 9.18 24.71
CA PHE A 39 3.98 9.43 26.14
C PHE A 39 3.81 10.91 26.49
N THR A 40 3.73 11.79 25.49
CA THR A 40 3.63 13.24 25.65
C THR A 40 2.40 13.79 24.93
N ASN A 41 2.06 15.05 25.22
CA ASN A 41 1.01 15.79 24.50
C ASN A 41 1.52 16.47 23.21
N TYR A 42 2.68 16.02 22.66
CA TYR A 42 3.31 16.64 21.50
C TYR A 42 2.42 16.57 20.24
N LYS A 43 2.17 17.73 19.62
CA LYS A 43 1.32 17.89 18.43
C LYS A 43 2.11 18.17 17.12
N GLY A 44 3.42 17.89 17.13
CA GLY A 44 4.28 18.14 15.97
C GLY A 44 5.05 19.48 16.02
N TYR A 45 4.70 20.39 16.92
CA TYR A 45 5.35 21.68 17.13
C TYR A 45 5.15 22.18 18.57
N GLY A 46 5.99 23.12 19.01
CA GLY A 46 5.91 23.75 20.32
C GLY A 46 6.49 22.91 21.47
N SER A 47 6.28 23.37 22.70
CA SER A 47 6.63 22.64 23.93
C SER A 47 5.65 21.50 24.18
N TYR A 48 6.10 20.48 24.88
CA TYR A 48 5.29 19.32 25.25
C TYR A 48 5.54 18.91 26.69
N ASP A 49 4.52 18.30 27.30
CA ASP A 49 4.56 17.76 28.64
C ASP A 49 4.39 16.24 28.61
N TYR A 50 4.92 15.57 29.60
CA TYR A 50 4.76 14.14 29.77
C TYR A 50 3.34 13.83 30.29
N VAL A 51 2.57 13.04 29.55
CA VAL A 51 1.18 12.65 29.90
C VAL A 51 1.04 11.16 30.24
N GLY A 52 2.15 10.42 30.28
CA GLY A 52 2.16 8.99 30.57
C GLY A 52 1.38 8.18 29.52
N LEU A 53 0.50 7.29 29.96
CA LEU A 53 -0.27 6.39 29.11
C LEU A 53 -1.61 6.99 28.60
N ARG A 54 -1.86 8.27 28.84
CA ARG A 54 -3.14 8.89 28.50
C ARG A 54 -3.48 8.73 27.01
N ASN A 55 -2.52 8.95 26.12
CA ASN A 55 -2.73 8.79 24.69
C ASN A 55 -3.21 7.38 24.32
N TYR A 56 -2.71 6.37 25.03
CA TYR A 56 -3.10 4.97 24.82
C TYR A 56 -4.50 4.68 25.35
N THR A 57 -4.86 5.21 26.53
CA THR A 57 -6.22 5.06 27.07
C THR A 57 -7.24 5.75 26.17
N ASP A 58 -6.93 6.96 25.70
CA ASP A 58 -7.80 7.72 24.80
C ASP A 58 -7.99 6.98 23.45
N LEU A 59 -6.95 6.29 22.97
CA LEU A 59 -7.00 5.46 21.75
C LEU A 59 -8.05 4.34 21.88
N PHE A 60 -8.09 3.65 23.02
CA PHE A 60 -9.05 2.55 23.24
C PHE A 60 -10.48 3.01 23.49
N THR A 61 -10.68 4.28 23.88
CA THR A 61 -12.01 4.86 24.10
C THR A 61 -12.57 5.60 22.90
N ASP A 62 -11.73 5.94 21.91
CA ASP A 62 -12.18 6.63 20.69
C ASP A 62 -12.84 5.66 19.70
N ALA A 63 -14.17 5.81 19.54
CA ALA A 63 -14.95 5.01 18.60
C ALA A 63 -14.46 5.11 17.13
N ARG A 64 -13.78 6.20 16.74
CA ARG A 64 -13.20 6.38 15.41
C ARG A 64 -12.08 5.39 15.17
N VAL A 65 -11.29 5.12 16.20
CA VAL A 65 -10.19 4.14 16.14
C VAL A 65 -10.75 2.74 15.90
N GLY A 66 -11.78 2.34 16.63
CA GLY A 66 -12.45 1.05 16.42
C GLY A 66 -12.99 0.88 14.99
N LYS A 67 -13.65 1.92 14.47
CA LYS A 67 -14.13 1.94 13.07
C LYS A 67 -12.97 1.82 12.06
N SER A 68 -11.84 2.50 12.32
CA SER A 68 -10.66 2.45 11.45
C SER A 68 -10.01 1.06 11.45
N TYR A 69 -9.91 0.40 12.59
CA TYR A 69 -9.45 -0.98 12.68
C TYR A 69 -10.37 -1.95 11.91
N LEU A 70 -11.69 -1.83 12.12
CA LEU A 70 -12.66 -2.67 11.40
C LEU A 70 -12.55 -2.49 9.88
N PHE A 71 -12.43 -1.24 9.43
CA PHE A 71 -12.19 -0.92 8.03
C PHE A 71 -10.91 -1.57 7.51
N THR A 72 -9.80 -1.43 8.25
CA THR A 72 -8.51 -1.96 7.86
C THR A 72 -8.53 -3.48 7.75
N PHE A 73 -9.13 -4.18 8.73
CA PHE A 73 -9.29 -5.64 8.68
C PHE A 73 -10.14 -6.08 7.50
N LYS A 74 -11.28 -5.42 7.28
CA LYS A 74 -12.15 -5.70 6.13
C LYS A 74 -11.40 -5.52 4.81
N TYR A 75 -10.69 -4.43 4.65
CA TYR A 75 -9.88 -4.12 3.47
C TYR A 75 -8.76 -5.14 3.26
N ALA A 76 -8.01 -5.44 4.32
CA ALA A 76 -6.89 -6.37 4.28
C ALA A 76 -7.34 -7.79 3.91
N ILE A 77 -8.40 -8.31 4.54
CA ILE A 77 -8.92 -9.65 4.25
C ILE A 77 -9.42 -9.72 2.81
N ALA A 78 -10.29 -8.77 2.40
CA ALA A 78 -10.82 -8.74 1.04
C ALA A 78 -9.70 -8.58 0.00
N GLY A 79 -8.75 -7.67 0.23
CA GLY A 79 -7.60 -7.45 -0.65
C GLY A 79 -6.72 -8.69 -0.76
N THR A 80 -6.35 -9.30 0.36
CA THR A 80 -5.51 -10.50 0.36
C THR A 80 -6.16 -11.65 -0.40
N VAL A 81 -7.43 -11.93 -0.15
CA VAL A 81 -8.16 -12.99 -0.86
C VAL A 81 -8.23 -12.70 -2.35
N LEU A 82 -8.67 -11.49 -2.74
CA LEU A 82 -8.82 -11.12 -4.15
C LEU A 82 -7.48 -11.12 -4.89
N VAL A 83 -6.43 -10.55 -4.31
CA VAL A 83 -5.09 -10.53 -4.92
C VAL A 83 -4.58 -11.93 -5.14
N ASN A 84 -4.64 -12.81 -4.12
CA ASN A 84 -4.12 -14.18 -4.26
C ASN A 84 -4.92 -15.01 -5.29
N VAL A 85 -6.24 -14.96 -5.21
CA VAL A 85 -7.10 -15.72 -6.16
C VAL A 85 -6.88 -15.23 -7.59
N LEU A 86 -6.96 -13.92 -7.83
CA LEU A 86 -6.79 -13.37 -9.16
C LEU A 86 -5.37 -13.59 -9.70
N SER A 87 -4.34 -13.41 -8.87
CA SER A 87 -2.95 -13.65 -9.27
C SER A 87 -2.68 -15.11 -9.61
N LEU A 88 -3.24 -16.04 -8.85
CA LEU A 88 -3.10 -17.46 -9.13
C LEU A 88 -3.80 -17.85 -10.44
N VAL A 89 -5.04 -17.41 -10.64
CA VAL A 89 -5.79 -17.62 -11.89
C VAL A 89 -5.01 -17.07 -13.08
N MET A 90 -4.50 -15.83 -12.96
CA MET A 90 -3.71 -15.22 -14.02
C MET A 90 -2.37 -15.94 -14.25
N ALA A 91 -1.71 -16.40 -13.19
CA ALA A 91 -0.46 -17.16 -13.30
C ALA A 91 -0.66 -18.46 -14.06
N VAL A 92 -1.70 -19.24 -13.70
CA VAL A 92 -2.05 -20.47 -14.41
C VAL A 92 -2.41 -20.19 -15.87
N ALA A 93 -3.22 -19.16 -16.15
CA ALA A 93 -3.55 -18.75 -17.49
C ALA A 93 -2.33 -18.35 -18.31
N LEU A 94 -1.44 -17.50 -17.77
CA LEU A 94 -0.22 -17.05 -18.44
C LEU A 94 0.86 -18.13 -18.53
N ASN A 95 0.81 -19.19 -17.74
CA ASN A 95 1.71 -20.33 -17.85
C ASN A 95 1.25 -21.34 -18.92
N SER A 96 0.00 -21.30 -19.33
CA SER A 96 -0.54 -22.14 -20.41
C SER A 96 -0.09 -21.70 -21.81
N ASN A 97 -0.37 -22.51 -22.85
CA ASN A 97 -0.01 -22.22 -24.25
C ASN A 97 -0.95 -21.23 -24.94
N ILE A 98 -1.13 -20.04 -24.37
CA ILE A 98 -1.99 -18.99 -24.94
C ILE A 98 -1.22 -18.20 -26.01
N ARG A 99 -1.83 -17.99 -27.19
CA ARG A 99 -1.31 -17.08 -28.22
C ARG A 99 -1.29 -15.64 -27.70
N GLY A 100 -0.19 -14.91 -27.90
CA GLY A 100 -0.06 -13.52 -27.46
C GLY A 100 0.35 -13.31 -26.00
N LYS A 101 0.79 -14.33 -25.30
CA LYS A 101 1.20 -14.35 -23.90
C LYS A 101 2.21 -13.23 -23.52
N SER A 102 3.16 -12.92 -24.43
CA SER A 102 4.12 -11.82 -24.20
C SER A 102 3.47 -10.45 -24.23
N ALA A 103 2.52 -10.22 -25.14
CA ALA A 103 1.76 -8.97 -25.21
C ALA A 103 0.84 -8.81 -23.98
N LEU A 104 0.15 -9.90 -23.59
CA LEU A 104 -0.68 -9.91 -22.37
C LEU A 104 0.15 -9.60 -21.13
N ARG A 105 1.34 -10.16 -20.99
CA ARG A 105 2.26 -9.82 -19.91
C ARG A 105 2.62 -8.33 -19.92
N GLY A 106 2.95 -7.76 -21.09
CA GLY A 106 3.27 -6.34 -21.22
C GLY A 106 2.14 -5.43 -20.70
N VAL A 107 0.92 -5.63 -21.20
CA VAL A 107 -0.26 -4.84 -20.79
C VAL A 107 -0.58 -5.04 -19.30
N TYR A 108 -0.44 -6.25 -18.81
CA TYR A 108 -0.73 -6.60 -17.43
C TYR A 108 0.25 -5.97 -16.42
N PHE A 109 1.47 -5.62 -16.87
CA PHE A 109 2.47 -4.94 -16.04
C PHE A 109 2.33 -3.42 -15.98
N VAL A 110 1.55 -2.81 -16.87
CA VAL A 110 1.33 -1.35 -16.90
C VAL A 110 0.98 -0.77 -15.52
N PRO A 111 0.07 -1.38 -14.72
CA PRO A 111 -0.26 -0.86 -13.39
C PRO A 111 0.93 -0.73 -12.44
N ASN A 112 1.90 -1.61 -12.59
CA ASN A 112 3.05 -1.67 -11.69
C ASN A 112 4.16 -0.65 -12.06
N ILE A 113 4.15 -0.19 -13.31
CA ILE A 113 5.12 0.79 -13.83
C ILE A 113 4.64 2.22 -13.50
N LEU A 114 3.32 2.42 -13.40
CA LEU A 114 2.74 3.73 -13.12
C LEU A 114 2.97 4.11 -11.65
N GLY A 115 3.50 5.31 -11.42
CA GLY A 115 3.65 5.84 -10.07
C GLY A 115 2.30 6.03 -9.37
N GLY A 116 2.27 5.79 -8.05
CA GLY A 116 1.03 5.85 -7.25
C GLY A 116 0.26 7.16 -7.36
N LEU A 117 0.97 8.30 -7.50
CA LEU A 117 0.33 9.60 -7.72
C LEU A 117 -0.44 9.64 -9.04
N VAL A 118 0.14 9.15 -10.14
CA VAL A 118 -0.49 9.14 -11.46
C VAL A 118 -1.75 8.27 -11.42
N ILE A 119 -1.65 7.08 -10.84
CA ILE A 119 -2.79 6.18 -10.66
C ILE A 119 -3.87 6.82 -9.79
N GLY A 120 -3.48 7.45 -8.68
CA GLY A 120 -4.40 8.16 -7.80
C GLY A 120 -5.20 9.23 -8.54
N TYR A 121 -4.55 10.05 -9.37
CA TYR A 121 -5.24 11.07 -10.19
C TYR A 121 -6.15 10.46 -11.25
N ILE A 122 -5.68 9.45 -12.00
CA ILE A 122 -6.47 8.80 -13.05
C ILE A 122 -7.74 8.19 -12.45
N PHE A 123 -7.62 7.38 -11.40
CA PHE A 123 -8.78 6.73 -10.80
C PHE A 123 -9.69 7.69 -10.03
N SER A 124 -9.13 8.73 -9.40
CA SER A 124 -9.93 9.81 -8.82
C SER A 124 -10.80 10.48 -9.89
N PHE A 125 -10.23 10.78 -11.07
CA PHE A 125 -10.97 11.33 -12.19
C PHE A 125 -12.05 10.37 -12.72
N ILE A 126 -11.70 9.09 -12.88
CA ILE A 126 -12.65 8.06 -13.34
C ILE A 126 -13.83 7.95 -12.35
N PHE A 127 -13.55 7.83 -11.05
CA PHE A 127 -14.58 7.63 -10.03
C PHE A 127 -15.42 8.88 -9.76
N THR A 128 -14.85 10.07 -9.97
CA THR A 128 -15.56 11.33 -9.67
C THR A 128 -16.34 11.84 -10.88
N TYR A 129 -15.85 11.61 -12.11
CA TYR A 129 -16.45 12.21 -13.29
C TYR A 129 -16.96 11.17 -14.30
N ILE A 130 -16.16 10.16 -14.67
CA ILE A 130 -16.52 9.23 -15.74
C ILE A 130 -17.63 8.28 -15.29
N LEU A 131 -17.48 7.64 -14.12
CA LEU A 131 -18.47 6.68 -13.64
C LEU A 131 -19.85 7.30 -13.39
N PRO A 132 -19.98 8.52 -12.82
CA PRO A 132 -21.28 9.19 -12.72
C PRO A 132 -21.95 9.47 -14.06
N VAL A 133 -21.18 9.84 -15.10
CA VAL A 133 -21.73 10.02 -16.46
C VAL A 133 -22.28 8.69 -16.99
N VAL A 134 -21.51 7.61 -16.87
CA VAL A 134 -21.95 6.26 -17.25
C VAL A 134 -23.17 5.84 -16.43
N GLY A 135 -23.15 6.05 -15.11
CA GLY A 135 -24.25 5.74 -14.21
C GLY A 135 -25.56 6.45 -14.59
N ASN A 136 -25.49 7.72 -14.96
CA ASN A 136 -26.64 8.50 -15.41
C ASN A 136 -27.13 8.06 -16.80
N THR A 137 -26.22 7.77 -17.73
CA THR A 137 -26.55 7.34 -19.09
C THR A 137 -27.27 5.98 -19.10
N PHE A 138 -26.79 5.04 -18.27
CA PHE A 138 -27.35 3.68 -18.21
C PHE A 138 -28.33 3.49 -17.04
N ASN A 139 -28.65 4.55 -16.30
CA ASN A 139 -29.56 4.54 -15.15
C ASN A 139 -29.14 3.57 -14.03
N ILE A 140 -27.83 3.48 -13.77
CA ILE A 140 -27.24 2.61 -12.74
C ILE A 140 -27.09 3.41 -11.44
N GLY A 141 -28.07 3.28 -10.53
CA GLY A 141 -28.23 4.14 -9.36
C GLY A 141 -27.00 4.29 -8.47
N PHE A 142 -26.22 3.24 -8.23
CA PHE A 142 -25.04 3.33 -7.36
C PHE A 142 -23.81 4.02 -8.01
N LEU A 143 -23.83 4.20 -9.34
CA LEU A 143 -22.80 4.89 -10.12
C LEU A 143 -23.15 6.36 -10.41
N GLN A 144 -24.39 6.80 -10.18
CA GLN A 144 -24.84 8.17 -10.50
C GLN A 144 -24.12 9.26 -9.69
N ASN A 145 -23.52 8.88 -8.57
CA ASN A 145 -22.69 9.76 -7.75
C ASN A 145 -21.27 9.22 -7.65
N SER A 146 -20.32 10.09 -7.28
CA SER A 146 -18.93 9.65 -7.06
C SER A 146 -18.88 8.53 -6.03
N ILE A 147 -18.29 7.40 -6.42
CA ILE A 147 -18.06 6.26 -5.51
C ILE A 147 -17.22 6.67 -4.32
N LEU A 148 -16.23 7.58 -4.52
CA LEU A 148 -15.33 8.03 -3.46
C LEU A 148 -16.02 8.95 -2.43
N ALA A 149 -17.11 9.59 -2.80
CA ALA A 149 -17.91 10.44 -1.90
C ALA A 149 -18.85 9.63 -0.99
N SER A 150 -19.01 8.34 -1.25
CA SER A 150 -19.92 7.47 -0.50
C SER A 150 -19.16 6.70 0.60
N GLU A 151 -19.52 6.90 1.89
CA GLU A 151 -18.96 6.08 2.98
C GLU A 151 -19.13 4.58 2.75
N LYS A 152 -20.23 4.20 2.08
CA LYS A 152 -20.55 2.79 1.82
C LYS A 152 -19.68 2.17 0.71
N TYR A 153 -19.33 2.93 -0.32
CA TYR A 153 -18.70 2.39 -1.55
C TYR A 153 -17.25 2.84 -1.74
N ALA A 154 -16.78 3.90 -1.07
CA ALA A 154 -15.43 4.43 -1.23
C ALA A 154 -14.34 3.36 -1.05
N TRP A 155 -14.49 2.49 -0.05
CA TRP A 155 -13.53 1.41 0.20
C TRP A 155 -13.45 0.39 -0.95
N ILE A 156 -14.56 0.16 -1.67
CA ILE A 156 -14.58 -0.75 -2.83
C ILE A 156 -13.79 -0.12 -3.97
N GLY A 157 -13.96 1.19 -4.22
CA GLY A 157 -13.19 1.91 -5.23
C GLY A 157 -11.68 1.80 -4.98
N VAL A 158 -11.26 2.08 -3.74
CA VAL A 158 -9.84 1.95 -3.34
C VAL A 158 -9.36 0.50 -3.42
N LEU A 159 -10.20 -0.47 -3.04
CA LEU A 159 -9.88 -1.90 -3.12
C LEU A 159 -9.66 -2.37 -4.56
N ILE A 160 -10.52 -1.97 -5.49
CA ILE A 160 -10.40 -2.33 -6.91
C ILE A 160 -9.05 -1.86 -7.46
N VAL A 161 -8.68 -0.61 -7.21
CA VAL A 161 -7.40 -0.04 -7.67
C VAL A 161 -6.21 -0.75 -7.03
N GLY A 162 -6.25 -0.96 -5.71
CA GLY A 162 -5.19 -1.65 -4.98
C GLY A 162 -5.00 -3.09 -5.43
N VAL A 163 -6.10 -3.84 -5.64
CA VAL A 163 -6.07 -5.21 -6.16
C VAL A 163 -5.50 -5.23 -7.57
N TRP A 164 -5.97 -4.33 -8.46
CA TRP A 164 -5.47 -4.23 -9.83
C TRP A 164 -3.95 -4.01 -9.89
N GLN A 165 -3.41 -3.12 -9.04
CA GLN A 165 -1.97 -2.91 -8.95
C GLN A 165 -1.22 -4.13 -8.39
N ALA A 166 -1.72 -4.71 -7.31
CA ALA A 166 -1.02 -5.77 -6.59
C ALA A 166 -1.01 -7.10 -7.36
N VAL A 167 -2.06 -7.41 -8.12
CA VAL A 167 -2.20 -8.65 -8.88
C VAL A 167 -1.07 -8.82 -9.88
N ALA A 168 -0.59 -7.76 -10.52
CA ALA A 168 0.51 -7.81 -11.49
C ALA A 168 1.80 -8.41 -10.89
N MET A 169 2.26 -7.89 -9.77
CA MET A 169 3.49 -8.37 -9.12
C MET A 169 3.33 -9.78 -8.54
N ASN A 170 2.19 -10.04 -7.88
CA ASN A 170 1.93 -11.35 -7.28
C ASN A 170 1.81 -12.46 -8.36
N THR A 171 1.27 -12.13 -9.54
CA THR A 171 1.22 -13.09 -10.67
C THR A 171 2.62 -13.56 -11.08
N ILE A 172 3.64 -12.67 -11.11
CA ILE A 172 5.01 -13.08 -11.42
C ILE A 172 5.53 -14.06 -10.38
N ILE A 173 5.29 -13.75 -9.11
CA ILE A 173 5.73 -14.62 -8.01
C ILE A 173 5.12 -16.01 -8.16
N TYR A 174 3.82 -16.10 -8.46
CA TYR A 174 3.17 -17.39 -8.70
C TYR A 174 3.70 -18.10 -9.96
N ILE A 175 3.95 -17.40 -11.06
CA ILE A 175 4.54 -18.01 -12.27
C ILE A 175 5.94 -18.58 -11.98
N SER A 176 6.71 -17.96 -11.08
CA SER A 176 8.04 -18.47 -10.73
C SER A 176 8.00 -19.74 -9.86
N GLY A 177 6.86 -20.05 -9.25
CA GLY A 177 6.63 -21.25 -8.45
C GLY A 177 5.88 -22.38 -9.19
N LEU A 178 5.33 -22.09 -10.38
CA LEU A 178 4.64 -23.06 -11.24
C LEU A 178 5.60 -23.67 -12.28
#